data_7733f76e73c24aec8d470393ddd6f5ed
#
_entry.id   7733f76e73c24aec8d470393ddd6f5ed
#
_cell.length_a   1.000
_cell.length_b   1.000
_cell.length_c   1.000
_cell.angle_alpha   90.00
_cell.angle_beta   90.00
_cell.angle_gamma   90.00
#
_symmetry.space_group_name_H-M   'P 1'
#
loop_
_entity.id
_entity.type
_entity.pdbx_description
1 polymer ?
#
loop_
_entity_poly.entity_id
_entity_poly.type
_entity_poly.pdbx_seq_one_letter_code
_entity_poly.pdbx_strand_id
1 'polypeptide(L)'
;TLKVKYSGLSIAECYRLSINEAMAFFRDQKKVLSGLKILQEIGLGYLTLGQSSTTLSGGEAQRVKIANQLQKKDTGDTLYVIIEPSIGLHNDDIKSLLHLFDRIKQKGNTIVCIEQNETIINRSDWHIELGPKSGKEGGTIAYQGIPEVHQENVRVEIKNHASKTSIHNEIILNGVTTHGLKNIDI
;
A
#
# COMPACT_ATOMS: atom_id res chain seq x y z
N THR A 1 -32.14 16.40 16.79
CA THR A 1 -30.69 16.19 16.99
C THR A 1 -29.86 16.60 15.80
N LEU A 2 -30.35 16.45 14.54
CA LEU A 2 -29.67 16.89 13.32
C LEU A 2 -29.60 18.41 13.11
N LYS A 3 -30.24 19.20 14.00
CA LYS A 3 -30.23 20.68 13.95
C LYS A 3 -28.99 21.30 14.61
N VAL A 4 -28.25 20.53 15.42
CA VAL A 4 -26.99 21.00 16.04
C VAL A 4 -25.90 21.08 14.98
N LYS A 5 -25.25 22.24 14.90
CA LYS A 5 -24.17 22.50 13.96
C LYS A 5 -22.88 22.85 14.71
N TYR A 6 -21.77 22.33 14.20
CA TYR A 6 -20.41 22.73 14.57
C TYR A 6 -19.76 23.42 13.37
N SER A 7 -19.31 24.65 13.54
CA SER A 7 -18.72 25.46 12.44
C SER A 7 -19.54 25.44 11.14
N GLY A 8 -20.88 25.47 11.26
CA GLY A 8 -21.82 25.51 10.15
C GLY A 8 -22.27 24.14 9.61
N LEU A 9 -21.63 23.03 9.96
CA LEU A 9 -22.01 21.69 9.53
C LEU A 9 -22.77 20.92 10.62
N SER A 10 -23.81 20.19 10.22
CA SER A 10 -24.45 19.18 11.03
C SER A 10 -23.59 17.91 11.09
N ILE A 11 -23.89 17.00 12.03
CA ILE A 11 -23.16 15.73 12.13
C ILE A 11 -23.25 14.90 10.85
N ALA A 12 -24.38 14.91 10.17
CA ALA A 12 -24.55 14.18 8.90
C ALA A 12 -23.69 14.78 7.79
N GLU A 13 -23.51 16.09 7.76
CA GLU A 13 -22.62 16.76 6.82
C GLU A 13 -21.16 16.48 7.16
N CYS A 14 -20.78 16.46 8.44
CA CYS A 14 -19.43 16.07 8.86
C CYS A 14 -19.08 14.64 8.43
N TYR A 15 -20.01 13.69 8.52
CA TYR A 15 -19.77 12.31 8.07
C TYR A 15 -19.54 12.18 6.56
N ARG A 16 -19.96 13.16 5.77
CA ARG A 16 -19.72 13.18 4.31
C ARG A 16 -18.36 13.73 3.92
N LEU A 17 -17.67 14.40 4.85
CA LEU A 17 -16.34 14.90 4.60
C LEU A 17 -15.38 13.72 4.37
N SER A 18 -14.51 13.84 3.38
CA SER A 18 -13.33 13.00 3.28
C SER A 18 -12.39 13.27 4.46
N ILE A 19 -11.47 12.35 4.75
CA ILE A 19 -10.46 12.53 5.79
C ILE A 19 -9.65 13.81 5.54
N ASN A 20 -9.28 14.09 4.27
CA ASN A 20 -8.57 15.31 3.92
C ASN A 20 -9.38 16.58 4.22
N GLU A 21 -10.66 16.62 3.84
CA GLU A 21 -11.56 17.73 4.13
C GLU A 21 -11.80 17.88 5.63
N ALA A 22 -11.98 16.76 6.34
CA ALA A 22 -12.15 16.74 7.77
C ALA A 22 -10.92 17.28 8.53
N MET A 23 -9.72 17.04 8.07
CA MET A 23 -8.51 17.62 8.65
C MET A 23 -8.50 19.15 8.55
N ALA A 24 -8.93 19.71 7.42
CA ALA A 24 -9.07 21.14 7.25
C ALA A 24 -10.19 21.71 8.13
N PHE A 25 -11.31 21.01 8.20
CA PHE A 25 -12.48 21.43 8.99
C PHE A 25 -12.22 21.38 10.51
N PHE A 26 -11.56 20.33 11.01
CA PHE A 26 -11.23 20.13 12.43
C PHE A 26 -9.85 20.65 12.83
N ARG A 27 -9.26 21.58 12.06
CA ARG A 27 -7.88 22.08 12.26
C ARG A 27 -7.55 22.52 13.69
N ASP A 28 -8.54 23.00 14.44
CA ASP A 28 -8.38 23.46 15.82
C ASP A 28 -8.63 22.36 16.87
N GLN A 29 -9.01 21.15 16.43
CA GLN A 29 -9.34 20.01 17.29
C GLN A 29 -8.20 18.98 17.31
N LYS A 30 -7.16 19.22 18.11
CA LYS A 30 -5.92 18.41 18.17
C LYS A 30 -6.16 16.90 18.30
N LYS A 31 -7.16 16.50 19.12
CA LYS A 31 -7.48 15.08 19.32
C LYS A 31 -8.05 14.42 18.06
N VAL A 32 -8.89 15.14 17.32
CA VAL A 32 -9.46 14.65 16.05
C VAL A 32 -8.35 14.58 14.99
N LEU A 33 -7.57 15.67 14.87
CA LEU A 33 -6.47 15.74 13.90
C LEU A 33 -5.46 14.62 14.06
N SER A 34 -5.09 14.24 15.29
CA SER A 34 -4.10 13.19 15.49
C SER A 34 -4.52 11.85 14.89
N GLY A 35 -5.81 11.50 14.99
CA GLY A 35 -6.36 10.30 14.39
C GLY A 35 -6.47 10.38 12.86
N LEU A 36 -6.99 11.51 12.36
CA LEU A 36 -7.15 11.74 10.91
C LEU A 36 -5.80 11.74 10.19
N LYS A 37 -4.77 12.34 10.81
CA LYS A 37 -3.42 12.40 10.25
C LYS A 37 -2.83 11.01 9.99
N ILE A 38 -3.01 10.07 10.92
CA ILE A 38 -2.55 8.69 10.73
C ILE A 38 -3.27 8.04 9.53
N LEU A 39 -4.59 8.25 9.40
CA LEU A 39 -5.36 7.73 8.28
C LEU A 39 -4.91 8.33 6.94
N GLN A 40 -4.58 9.61 6.90
CA GLN A 40 -4.02 10.27 5.73
C GLN A 40 -2.64 9.70 5.37
N GLU A 41 -1.76 9.55 6.37
CA GLU A 41 -0.39 9.04 6.19
C GLU A 41 -0.34 7.62 5.61
N ILE A 42 -1.39 6.83 5.78
CA ILE A 42 -1.51 5.47 5.21
C ILE A 42 -2.33 5.43 3.91
N GLY A 43 -2.48 6.58 3.25
CA GLY A 43 -3.14 6.67 1.95
C GLY A 43 -4.66 6.55 1.98
N LEU A 44 -5.32 6.82 3.10
CA LEU A 44 -6.78 6.76 3.24
C LEU A 44 -7.45 8.14 3.24
N GLY A 45 -6.74 9.19 2.85
CA GLY A 45 -7.22 10.57 2.88
C GLY A 45 -8.50 10.83 2.08
N TYR A 46 -8.79 10.02 1.09
CA TYR A 46 -9.97 10.11 0.24
C TYR A 46 -11.23 9.48 0.84
N LEU A 47 -11.12 8.58 1.83
CA LEU A 47 -12.26 7.95 2.46
C LEU A 47 -13.10 8.98 3.23
N THR A 48 -14.42 8.80 3.24
CA THR A 48 -15.30 9.65 4.03
C THR A 48 -15.35 9.21 5.49
N LEU A 49 -15.56 10.15 6.43
CA LEU A 49 -15.67 9.83 7.87
C LEU A 49 -16.81 8.84 8.15
N GLY A 50 -17.88 8.89 7.36
CA GLY A 50 -19.04 8.00 7.48
C GLY A 50 -18.94 6.74 6.61
N GLN A 51 -17.77 6.42 6.06
CA GLN A 51 -17.58 5.24 5.21
C GLN A 51 -17.94 3.95 5.96
N SER A 52 -18.85 3.17 5.40
CA SER A 52 -19.18 1.86 5.97
C SER A 52 -18.01 0.89 5.83
N SER A 53 -17.70 0.15 6.87
CA SER A 53 -16.65 -0.89 6.81
C SER A 53 -16.92 -1.97 5.77
N THR A 54 -18.18 -2.19 5.40
CA THR A 54 -18.58 -3.17 4.38
C THR A 54 -18.29 -2.72 2.94
N THR A 55 -18.01 -1.43 2.76
CA THR A 55 -17.68 -0.84 1.44
C THR A 55 -16.18 -0.64 1.23
N LEU A 56 -15.37 -0.95 2.25
CA LEU A 56 -13.92 -0.89 2.15
C LEU A 56 -13.38 -2.09 1.39
N SER A 57 -12.38 -1.86 0.54
CA SER A 57 -11.57 -2.93 -0.01
C SER A 57 -10.78 -3.64 1.10
N GLY A 58 -10.28 -4.86 0.81
CA GLY A 58 -9.45 -5.61 1.77
C GLY A 58 -8.24 -4.81 2.27
N GLY A 59 -7.52 -4.16 1.35
CA GLY A 59 -6.37 -3.31 1.67
C GLY A 59 -6.74 -2.07 2.49
N GLU A 60 -7.85 -1.40 2.18
CA GLU A 60 -8.34 -0.26 2.97
C GLU A 60 -8.70 -0.68 4.40
N ALA A 61 -9.46 -1.76 4.54
CA ALA A 61 -9.83 -2.30 5.86
C ALA A 61 -8.60 -2.68 6.69
N GLN A 62 -7.58 -3.26 6.07
CA GLN A 62 -6.31 -3.59 6.71
C GLN A 62 -5.58 -2.34 7.18
N ARG A 63 -5.47 -1.31 6.34
CA ARG A 63 -4.83 -0.03 6.71
C ARG A 63 -5.57 0.67 7.84
N VAL A 64 -6.91 0.67 7.86
CA VAL A 64 -7.70 1.19 8.99
C VAL A 64 -7.35 0.46 10.29
N LYS A 65 -7.17 -0.87 10.26
CA LYS A 65 -6.73 -1.64 11.44
C LYS A 65 -5.33 -1.22 11.91
N ILE A 66 -4.38 -1.03 10.98
CA ILE A 66 -3.03 -0.54 11.30
C ILE A 66 -3.12 0.85 11.96
N ALA A 67 -3.88 1.79 11.37
CA ALA A 67 -4.09 3.12 11.93
C ALA A 67 -4.64 3.09 13.36
N ASN A 68 -5.60 2.20 13.60
CA ASN A 68 -6.20 2.06 14.94
C ASN A 68 -5.18 1.52 15.97
N GLN A 69 -4.31 0.59 15.59
CA GLN A 69 -3.26 0.10 16.48
C GLN A 69 -2.24 1.20 16.83
N LEU A 70 -1.89 2.03 15.85
CA LEU A 70 -0.92 3.12 16.05
C LEU A 70 -1.41 4.24 16.95
N GLN A 71 -2.74 4.39 17.10
CA GLN A 71 -3.34 5.35 18.03
C GLN A 71 -3.28 4.87 19.49
N LYS A 72 -3.07 3.57 19.71
CA LYS A 72 -2.98 3.03 21.06
C LYS A 72 -1.63 3.41 21.70
N LYS A 73 -1.62 3.44 23.05
CA LYS A 73 -0.36 3.55 23.79
C LYS A 73 0.50 2.33 23.45
N ASP A 74 1.63 2.61 22.88
CA ASP A 74 2.61 1.61 22.49
C ASP A 74 3.58 1.36 23.65
N THR A 75 3.80 0.10 24.00
CA THR A 75 4.71 -0.32 25.08
C THR A 75 6.12 -0.63 24.59
N GLY A 76 6.34 -0.66 23.27
CA GLY A 76 7.65 -0.88 22.66
C GLY A 76 8.04 -2.36 22.46
N ASP A 77 7.21 -3.34 22.83
CA ASP A 77 7.52 -4.78 22.71
C ASP A 77 6.48 -5.53 21.86
N THR A 78 5.93 -4.85 20.86
CA THR A 78 4.86 -5.43 20.03
C THR A 78 5.44 -5.98 18.72
N LEU A 79 5.02 -7.22 18.36
CA LEU A 79 5.23 -7.80 17.05
C LEU A 79 4.02 -7.51 16.15
N TYR A 80 4.25 -6.78 15.08
CA TYR A 80 3.26 -6.54 14.04
C TYR A 80 3.47 -7.52 12.88
N VAL A 81 2.48 -8.34 12.58
CA VAL A 81 2.48 -9.21 11.38
C VAL A 81 1.51 -8.61 10.37
N ILE A 82 2.04 -8.16 9.23
CA ILE A 82 1.29 -7.41 8.22
C ILE A 82 1.42 -8.15 6.88
N ILE A 83 0.29 -8.41 6.24
CA ILE A 83 0.23 -9.15 4.98
C ILE A 83 -0.16 -8.19 3.87
N GLU A 84 0.70 -8.06 2.86
CA GLU A 84 0.50 -7.31 1.61
C GLU A 84 -0.05 -5.88 1.83
N PRO A 85 0.57 -5.06 2.69
CA PRO A 85 0.07 -3.72 3.00
C PRO A 85 0.11 -2.75 1.82
N SER A 86 0.86 -3.06 0.77
CA SER A 86 0.96 -2.22 -0.43
C SER A 86 -0.21 -2.38 -1.41
N ILE A 87 -1.07 -3.40 -1.23
CA ILE A 87 -2.17 -3.63 -2.15
C ILE A 87 -3.06 -2.39 -2.29
N GLY A 88 -3.22 -1.94 -3.56
CA GLY A 88 -4.04 -0.78 -3.90
C GLY A 88 -3.44 0.57 -3.49
N LEU A 89 -2.14 0.62 -3.16
CA LEU A 89 -1.42 1.86 -2.89
C LEU A 89 -0.72 2.38 -4.15
N HIS A 90 -0.72 3.69 -4.29
CA HIS A 90 0.15 4.39 -5.22
C HIS A 90 1.57 4.53 -4.63
N ASN A 91 2.58 4.77 -5.47
CA ASN A 91 3.97 4.86 -5.02
C ASN A 91 4.20 5.91 -3.92
N ASP A 92 3.48 7.01 -3.93
CA ASP A 92 3.61 8.04 -2.88
C ASP A 92 2.98 7.59 -1.55
N ASP A 93 1.92 6.79 -1.60
CA ASP A 93 1.31 6.20 -0.41
C ASP A 93 2.21 5.12 0.20
N ILE A 94 2.97 4.38 -0.63
CA ILE A 94 3.98 3.43 -0.15
C ILE A 94 5.08 4.13 0.64
N LYS A 95 5.55 5.31 0.21
CA LYS A 95 6.51 6.11 0.98
C LYS A 95 5.94 6.50 2.34
N SER A 96 4.68 6.92 2.36
CA SER A 96 3.98 7.28 3.61
C SER A 96 3.84 6.07 4.54
N LEU A 97 3.52 4.90 3.99
CA LEU A 97 3.47 3.64 4.75
C LEU A 97 4.85 3.26 5.34
N LEU A 98 5.92 3.44 4.58
CA LEU A 98 7.29 3.18 5.06
C LEU A 98 7.67 4.13 6.21
N HIS A 99 7.34 5.42 6.12
CA HIS A 99 7.54 6.34 7.24
C HIS A 99 6.77 5.91 8.49
N LEU A 100 5.59 5.33 8.30
CA LEU A 100 4.80 4.80 9.40
C LEU A 100 5.48 3.58 10.04
N PHE A 101 6.03 2.66 9.23
CA PHE A 101 6.81 1.52 9.70
C PHE A 101 8.06 1.97 10.48
N ASP A 102 8.78 2.97 9.99
CA ASP A 102 9.91 3.55 10.70
C ASP A 102 9.50 4.09 12.09
N ARG A 103 8.35 4.76 12.20
CA ARG A 103 7.82 5.23 13.50
C ARG A 103 7.46 4.09 14.45
N ILE A 104 6.92 2.98 13.95
CA ILE A 104 6.62 1.78 14.74
C ILE A 104 7.94 1.20 15.29
N LYS A 105 8.95 1.05 14.43
CA LYS A 105 10.27 0.51 14.77
C LYS A 105 11.00 1.40 15.80
N GLN A 106 10.98 2.73 15.62
CA GLN A 106 11.59 3.70 16.54
C GLN A 106 11.05 3.60 17.96
N LYS A 107 9.86 3.08 18.14
CA LYS A 107 9.25 2.84 19.46
C LYS A 107 9.66 1.48 20.09
N GLY A 108 10.57 0.74 19.48
CA GLY A 108 11.05 -0.55 19.95
C GLY A 108 10.23 -1.75 19.48
N ASN A 109 9.35 -1.59 18.51
CA ASN A 109 8.53 -2.68 17.99
C ASN A 109 9.19 -3.41 16.82
N THR A 110 8.72 -4.61 16.55
CA THR A 110 9.13 -5.44 15.43
C THR A 110 8.00 -5.55 14.40
N ILE A 111 8.36 -5.49 13.12
CA ILE A 111 7.41 -5.69 12.01
C ILE A 111 7.87 -6.89 11.20
N VAL A 112 7.00 -7.86 11.00
CA VAL A 112 7.13 -8.92 10.01
C VAL A 112 6.11 -8.64 8.91
N CYS A 113 6.62 -8.40 7.70
CA CYS A 113 5.80 -8.02 6.56
C CYS A 113 5.89 -9.10 5.48
N ILE A 114 4.74 -9.62 5.04
CA ILE A 114 4.66 -10.47 3.85
C ILE A 114 4.33 -9.55 2.69
N GLU A 115 5.23 -9.44 1.71
CA GLU A 115 5.14 -8.40 0.69
C GLU A 115 5.84 -8.82 -0.61
N GLN A 116 5.38 -8.26 -1.74
CA GLN A 116 5.99 -8.44 -3.06
C GLN A 116 6.51 -7.12 -3.64
N ASN A 117 6.16 -6.00 -3.02
CA ASN A 117 6.58 -4.69 -3.48
C ASN A 117 8.06 -4.44 -3.16
N GLU A 118 8.89 -4.31 -4.19
CA GLU A 118 10.34 -4.14 -4.06
C GLU A 118 10.74 -2.91 -3.23
N THR A 119 9.96 -1.83 -3.29
CA THR A 119 10.24 -0.62 -2.49
C THR A 119 10.16 -0.92 -0.99
N ILE A 120 9.22 -1.77 -0.58
CA ILE A 120 9.07 -2.19 0.82
C ILE A 120 10.14 -3.23 1.17
N ILE A 121 10.37 -4.22 0.30
CA ILE A 121 11.40 -5.24 0.50
C ILE A 121 12.77 -4.60 0.68
N ASN A 122 13.16 -3.72 -0.24
CA ASN A 122 14.46 -3.03 -0.21
C ASN A 122 14.65 -2.09 0.99
N ARG A 123 13.57 -1.73 1.68
CA ARG A 123 13.58 -0.90 2.89
C ARG A 123 13.59 -1.70 4.19
N SER A 124 13.45 -3.03 4.12
CA SER A 124 13.49 -3.91 5.30
C SER A 124 14.91 -4.03 5.87
N ASP A 125 15.03 -4.36 7.14
CA ASP A 125 16.34 -4.63 7.77
C ASP A 125 16.82 -6.05 7.48
N TRP A 126 15.88 -6.95 7.17
CA TRP A 126 16.11 -8.35 6.87
C TRP A 126 15.05 -8.87 5.90
N HIS A 127 15.48 -9.58 4.88
CA HIS A 127 14.63 -10.18 3.86
C HIS A 127 14.73 -11.70 3.89
N ILE A 128 13.60 -12.37 3.81
CA ILE A 128 13.50 -13.83 3.66
C ILE A 128 12.67 -14.10 2.42
N GLU A 129 13.27 -14.73 1.43
CA GLU A 129 12.60 -15.14 0.20
C GLU A 129 12.30 -16.63 0.25
N LEU A 130 11.05 -16.97 -0.05
CA LEU A 130 10.59 -18.34 -0.17
C LEU A 130 10.51 -18.75 -1.65
N GLY A 131 11.08 -19.89 -1.96
CA GLY A 131 11.15 -20.36 -3.35
C GLY A 131 11.53 -21.83 -3.45
N PRO A 132 12.13 -22.21 -4.62
CA PRO A 132 12.36 -21.41 -5.83
C PRO A 132 11.09 -21.13 -6.65
N LYS A 133 10.02 -21.91 -6.43
CA LYS A 133 8.74 -21.77 -7.13
C LYS A 133 7.58 -21.85 -6.14
N SER A 134 6.37 -21.69 -6.61
CA SER A 134 5.14 -21.89 -5.81
C SER A 134 4.68 -23.36 -5.81
N GLY A 135 3.83 -23.72 -4.84
CA GLY A 135 3.23 -25.06 -4.74
C GLY A 135 4.23 -26.14 -4.32
N LYS A 136 4.21 -27.29 -5.01
CA LYS A 136 5.02 -28.47 -4.63
C LYS A 136 6.54 -28.26 -4.73
N GLU A 137 6.98 -27.32 -5.54
CA GLU A 137 8.40 -26.98 -5.74
C GLU A 137 8.84 -25.76 -4.91
N GLY A 138 7.96 -25.27 -4.04
CA GLY A 138 8.21 -24.15 -3.13
C GLY A 138 8.41 -24.57 -1.69
N GLY A 139 8.36 -23.60 -0.79
CA GLY A 139 8.38 -23.83 0.66
C GLY A 139 9.77 -23.99 1.26
N THR A 140 10.82 -23.69 0.50
CA THR A 140 12.20 -23.59 1.02
C THR A 140 12.64 -22.13 1.07
N ILE A 141 13.63 -21.82 1.90
CA ILE A 141 14.24 -20.49 1.92
C ILE A 141 15.22 -20.42 0.71
N ALA A 142 14.88 -19.57 -0.27
CA ALA A 142 15.74 -19.31 -1.43
C ALA A 142 16.81 -18.27 -1.10
N TYR A 143 16.47 -17.27 -0.28
CA TYR A 143 17.37 -16.23 0.20
C TYR A 143 17.00 -15.79 1.61
N GLN A 144 18.00 -15.43 2.40
CA GLN A 144 17.80 -14.69 3.65
C GLN A 144 19.01 -13.80 3.92
N GLY A 145 18.76 -12.54 4.26
CA GLY A 145 19.83 -11.59 4.49
C GLY A 145 19.35 -10.14 4.45
N ILE A 146 20.30 -9.22 4.42
CA ILE A 146 20.00 -7.80 4.15
C ILE A 146 19.53 -7.72 2.69
N PRO A 147 18.46 -6.97 2.39
CA PRO A 147 17.99 -6.86 1.02
C PRO A 147 19.11 -6.44 0.08
N GLU A 148 19.42 -7.27 -0.90
CA GLU A 148 20.23 -6.86 -2.01
C GLU A 148 19.34 -6.01 -2.92
N VAL A 149 19.76 -4.80 -3.23
CA VAL A 149 19.10 -3.98 -4.23
C VAL A 149 19.30 -4.70 -5.56
N HIS A 150 18.39 -5.59 -5.90
CA HIS A 150 18.33 -6.16 -7.22
C HIS A 150 18.00 -5.00 -8.17
N GLN A 151 19.05 -4.37 -8.69
CA GLN A 151 18.93 -3.65 -9.94
C GLN A 151 18.68 -4.74 -10.99
N GLU A 152 17.47 -5.25 -11.04
CA GLU A 152 17.02 -5.84 -12.29
C GLU A 152 17.06 -4.71 -13.32
N ASN A 153 18.22 -4.65 -13.99
CA ASN A 153 18.27 -4.11 -15.34
C ASN A 153 17.39 -5.02 -16.19
N VAL A 154 16.08 -4.87 -16.09
CA VAL A 154 15.17 -5.23 -17.17
C VAL A 154 15.54 -4.29 -18.30
N ARG A 155 16.66 -4.59 -18.96
CA ARG A 155 16.90 -4.09 -20.31
C ARG A 155 15.85 -4.77 -21.16
N VAL A 156 14.69 -4.13 -21.24
CA VAL A 156 13.83 -4.35 -22.39
C VAL A 156 14.67 -3.89 -23.58
N GLU A 157 15.36 -4.83 -24.23
CA GLU A 157 15.94 -4.60 -25.54
C GLU A 157 14.75 -4.35 -26.48
N ILE A 158 14.32 -3.11 -26.55
CA ILE A 158 13.46 -2.66 -27.64
C ILE A 158 14.35 -2.76 -28.90
N LYS A 159 14.30 -3.91 -29.57
CA LYS A 159 14.84 -4.06 -30.91
C LYS A 159 13.96 -3.18 -31.79
N ASN A 160 14.38 -1.95 -31.97
CA ASN A 160 13.80 -1.06 -32.97
C ASN A 160 14.06 -1.68 -34.34
N HIS A 161 13.20 -2.57 -34.80
CA HIS A 161 13.06 -2.85 -36.21
C HIS A 161 12.37 -1.62 -36.81
N ALA A 162 13.20 -0.61 -37.16
CA ALA A 162 12.76 0.49 -37.98
C ALA A 162 12.51 -0.02 -39.39
N SER A 163 11.39 -0.64 -39.65
CA SER A 163 10.82 -0.73 -40.97
C SER A 163 9.84 0.45 -41.16
N LYS A 164 10.23 1.38 -42.01
CA LYS A 164 9.36 2.44 -42.49
C LYS A 164 8.18 1.80 -43.19
N THR A 165 7.01 1.75 -42.57
CA THR A 165 5.71 1.73 -43.29
C THR A 165 4.57 1.88 -42.30
N SER A 166 3.69 2.83 -42.59
CA SER A 166 2.30 3.01 -42.13
C SER A 166 2.03 2.97 -40.61
N ILE A 167 1.54 4.11 -40.13
CA ILE A 167 0.96 4.30 -38.80
C ILE A 167 -0.30 3.44 -38.70
N HIS A 168 -0.14 2.22 -38.21
CA HIS A 168 -1.24 1.45 -37.65
C HIS A 168 -1.20 1.63 -36.13
N ASN A 169 -2.28 2.12 -35.55
CA ASN A 169 -2.46 2.23 -34.08
C ASN A 169 -2.81 0.84 -33.51
N GLU A 170 -2.04 -0.18 -33.85
CA GLU A 170 -2.28 -1.56 -33.41
C GLU A 170 -1.05 -2.05 -32.63
N ILE A 171 -1.30 -2.71 -31.50
CA ILE A 171 -0.29 -3.44 -30.75
C ILE A 171 -0.45 -4.91 -31.13
N ILE A 172 0.53 -5.46 -31.84
CA ILE A 172 0.55 -6.87 -32.25
C ILE A 172 1.48 -7.64 -31.31
N LEU A 173 0.93 -8.64 -30.64
CA LEU A 173 1.69 -9.55 -29.77
C LEU A 173 1.79 -10.91 -30.49
N ASN A 174 3.01 -11.33 -30.81
CA ASN A 174 3.25 -12.61 -31.47
C ASN A 174 3.96 -13.60 -30.54
N GLY A 175 3.52 -14.85 -30.54
CA GLY A 175 4.19 -15.94 -29.85
C GLY A 175 4.17 -15.83 -28.31
N VAL A 176 3.12 -15.28 -27.73
CA VAL A 176 3.02 -15.11 -26.26
C VAL A 176 2.94 -16.47 -25.57
N THR A 177 3.91 -16.74 -24.68
CA THR A 177 4.05 -18.03 -23.99
C THR A 177 4.07 -17.95 -22.47
N THR A 178 3.84 -16.77 -21.86
CA THR A 178 3.91 -16.56 -20.42
C THR A 178 2.60 -16.91 -19.71
N HIS A 179 2.66 -17.29 -18.45
CA HIS A 179 1.50 -17.56 -17.57
C HIS A 179 0.49 -18.58 -18.11
N GLY A 180 0.99 -19.65 -18.76
CA GLY A 180 0.11 -20.73 -19.27
C GLY A 180 -0.48 -20.47 -20.66
N LEU A 181 -0.17 -19.32 -21.28
CA LEU A 181 -0.47 -19.08 -22.68
C LEU A 181 0.45 -19.91 -23.58
N LYS A 182 -0.09 -20.47 -24.65
CA LYS A 182 0.67 -21.32 -25.58
C LYS A 182 0.65 -20.69 -26.96
N ASN A 183 1.71 -19.93 -27.25
CA ASN A 183 1.95 -19.37 -28.59
C ASN A 183 0.75 -18.64 -29.20
N ILE A 184 0.20 -17.67 -28.46
CA ILE A 184 -0.96 -16.90 -28.88
C ILE A 184 -0.49 -15.64 -29.59
N ASP A 185 -1.07 -15.37 -30.75
CA ASP A 185 -0.93 -14.14 -31.51
C ASP A 185 -2.18 -13.26 -31.29
N ILE A 186 -1.98 -11.98 -30.95
CA ILE A 186 -3.05 -11.01 -30.70
C ILE A 186 -2.73 -9.73 -31.48
#